data_ac10642ba94a3851cd73a885a297034f
#
_entry.id   ac10642ba94a3851cd73a885a297034f
#
_cell.length_a   1.000
_cell.length_b   1.000
_cell.length_c   1.000
_cell.angle_alpha   90.00
_cell.angle_beta   90.00
_cell.angle_gamma   90.00
#
_symmetry.space_group_name_H-M   'P 1'
#
loop_
_entity.id
_entity.type
_entity.pdbx_description
1 polymer ?
#
loop_
_entity_poly.entity_id
_entity_poly.type
_entity_poly.pdbx_seq_one_letter_code
_entity_poly.pdbx_strand_id
1 'polypeptide(L)'
;MPERMAAPGRAPVPPPYAPARGGPVVPAQPGAAPQAGVLPPPPLAQAGAPPAPPPPLAPPWAQAGAPPAPPPAAAEGRAGWGWGLSLAGLVVGFGPEALLYAAALGMGTPTNVDKVTLGSAVALVVGSLILYGWQTLAAWFFSLRIAGRRLALWGFTTPNKAFFWTIPAALAAVYLVSFLHDFVVHPQQQDIIGEFPRTTDGIVLFVFLAVVMAPLFEEIFFRGFLFRGFSSSWGWVAGACVSSAIFGLAHLQLDVFVPLFALGLALAWVYKRTGSLWTSIAFHALFNGLSVLAWALTG
;
A
#
# COMPACT_ATOMS: atom_id res chain seq x y z
N MET A 1 -18.24 -35.95 45.32
CA MET A 1 -16.80 -35.65 45.30
C MET A 1 -16.38 -35.60 43.85
N PRO A 2 -16.08 -34.43 43.26
CA PRO A 2 -15.43 -34.35 41.99
C PRO A 2 -13.94 -34.07 42.15
N GLU A 3 -13.15 -34.78 41.37
CA GLU A 3 -11.69 -34.71 41.29
C GLU A 3 -11.20 -33.35 40.79
N ARG A 4 -10.15 -32.84 41.45
CA ARG A 4 -9.42 -31.63 41.06
C ARG A 4 -8.48 -31.97 39.92
N MET A 5 -8.74 -31.42 38.74
CA MET A 5 -7.80 -31.42 37.63
C MET A 5 -6.65 -30.44 37.95
N ALA A 6 -5.42 -30.95 37.95
CA ALA A 6 -4.20 -30.22 38.13
C ALA A 6 -3.87 -29.35 36.90
N ALA A 7 -3.44 -28.11 37.11
CA ALA A 7 -2.98 -27.19 36.08
C ALA A 7 -1.58 -27.61 35.53
N PRO A 8 -1.29 -27.42 34.23
CA PRO A 8 0.02 -27.70 33.66
C PRO A 8 1.07 -26.68 34.12
N GLY A 9 2.23 -27.20 34.54
CA GLY A 9 3.36 -26.46 35.09
C GLY A 9 3.97 -25.49 34.07
N ARG A 10 4.31 -24.30 34.54
CA ARG A 10 5.11 -23.30 33.83
C ARG A 10 6.56 -23.79 33.75
N ALA A 11 7.16 -23.69 32.54
CA ALA A 11 8.59 -23.88 32.34
C ALA A 11 9.42 -22.81 33.09
N PRO A 12 10.61 -23.14 33.59
CA PRO A 12 11.43 -22.21 34.36
C PRO A 12 12.06 -21.14 33.47
N VAL A 13 12.04 -19.89 33.97
CA VAL A 13 12.69 -18.72 33.36
C VAL A 13 14.19 -18.80 33.66
N PRO A 14 15.10 -18.62 32.66
CA PRO A 14 16.52 -18.58 32.91
C PRO A 14 16.93 -17.31 33.70
N PRO A 15 17.95 -17.41 34.59
CA PRO A 15 18.37 -16.29 35.42
C PRO A 15 19.10 -15.20 34.61
N PRO A 16 19.10 -13.94 35.10
CA PRO A 16 19.79 -12.84 34.43
C PRO A 16 21.31 -12.97 34.52
N TYR A 17 22.01 -12.56 33.48
CA TYR A 17 23.43 -12.54 33.31
C TYR A 17 24.13 -11.82 34.48
N ALA A 18 25.04 -12.52 35.20
CA ALA A 18 25.95 -11.95 36.18
C ALA A 18 27.14 -11.29 35.46
N PRO A 19 27.65 -10.14 35.93
CA PRO A 19 28.83 -9.52 35.34
C PRO A 19 30.10 -10.33 35.71
N ALA A 20 31.01 -10.44 34.76
CA ALA A 20 32.28 -11.13 34.90
C ALA A 20 33.12 -10.51 36.04
N ARG A 21 33.57 -11.35 36.99
CA ARG A 21 34.48 -10.98 38.06
C ARG A 21 35.86 -10.70 37.48
N GLY A 22 36.46 -9.56 37.84
CA GLY A 22 37.81 -9.17 37.52
C GLY A 22 38.84 -10.16 38.06
N GLY A 23 39.82 -10.49 37.24
CA GLY A 23 41.00 -11.26 37.64
C GLY A 23 41.91 -10.47 38.57
N PRO A 24 42.86 -11.16 39.28
CA PRO A 24 43.65 -10.57 40.36
C PRO A 24 44.65 -9.52 39.84
N VAL A 25 44.68 -8.39 40.55
CA VAL A 25 45.66 -7.31 40.37
C VAL A 25 47.00 -7.75 40.93
N VAL A 26 48.04 -7.81 40.08
CA VAL A 26 49.45 -8.03 40.49
C VAL A 26 50.04 -6.66 40.87
N PRO A 27 50.69 -6.54 42.07
CA PRO A 27 51.28 -5.25 42.47
C PRO A 27 52.59 -4.96 41.69
N ALA A 28 52.71 -3.70 41.27
CA ALA A 28 53.92 -3.18 40.60
C ALA A 28 55.11 -3.14 41.53
N GLN A 29 56.27 -3.65 41.08
CA GLN A 29 57.58 -3.45 41.72
C GLN A 29 58.19 -2.12 41.23
N PRO A 30 58.93 -1.38 42.13
CA PRO A 30 59.55 -0.13 41.75
C PRO A 30 61.01 -0.37 41.26
N GLY A 31 61.41 0.29 40.22
CA GLY A 31 62.71 0.76 39.94
C GLY A 31 63.67 -0.14 39.08
N ALA A 32 63.69 0.19 37.80
CA ALA A 32 64.93 0.08 37.01
C ALA A 32 64.94 1.16 35.92
N ALA A 33 66.06 1.90 35.84
CA ALA A 33 66.30 2.98 34.91
C ALA A 33 66.33 2.50 33.45
N PRO A 34 65.97 3.35 32.45
CA PRO A 34 65.88 2.97 31.05
C PRO A 34 67.31 2.77 30.48
N GLN A 35 67.64 1.55 30.09
CA GLN A 35 68.72 1.29 29.21
C GLN A 35 68.31 1.58 27.77
N ALA A 36 69.14 2.37 27.05
CA ALA A 36 68.97 2.62 25.63
C ALA A 36 69.09 1.27 24.87
N GLY A 37 67.93 0.71 24.53
CA GLY A 37 67.81 -0.53 23.77
C GLY A 37 67.93 -0.30 22.28
N VAL A 38 68.83 -0.92 21.65
CA VAL A 38 69.03 -1.08 20.22
C VAL A 38 67.72 -1.65 19.63
N LEU A 39 67.10 -0.95 18.68
CA LEU A 39 65.91 -1.46 17.95
C LEU A 39 66.24 -2.77 17.22
N PRO A 40 65.48 -3.82 17.35
CA PRO A 40 65.65 -5.01 16.55
C PRO A 40 65.53 -4.69 15.05
N PRO A 41 66.23 -5.33 14.15
CA PRO A 41 66.19 -5.15 12.74
C PRO A 41 64.79 -5.50 12.27
N PRO A 42 64.26 -4.77 11.25
CA PRO A 42 62.90 -5.06 10.68
C PRO A 42 62.90 -6.51 10.16
N PRO A 43 61.78 -7.24 10.33
CA PRO A 43 61.65 -8.58 9.78
C PRO A 43 61.87 -8.53 8.27
N LEU A 44 62.76 -9.43 7.80
CA LEU A 44 63.01 -9.61 6.38
C LEU A 44 61.69 -9.82 5.66
N ALA A 45 61.39 -8.95 4.69
CA ALA A 45 60.22 -9.08 3.83
C ALA A 45 60.29 -10.49 3.20
N GLN A 46 59.35 -11.35 3.60
CA GLN A 46 59.14 -12.61 2.90
C GLN A 46 58.78 -12.24 1.45
N ALA A 47 59.59 -12.69 0.52
CA ALA A 47 59.33 -12.54 -0.91
C ALA A 47 57.92 -13.06 -1.18
N GLY A 48 57.01 -12.17 -1.53
CA GLY A 48 55.62 -12.50 -1.75
C GLY A 48 55.53 -13.58 -2.83
N ALA A 49 54.69 -14.56 -2.58
CA ALA A 49 54.29 -15.51 -3.61
C ALA A 49 53.81 -14.71 -4.83
N PRO A 50 54.13 -15.14 -6.06
CA PRO A 50 53.66 -14.46 -7.24
C PRO A 50 52.10 -14.36 -7.21
N PRO A 51 51.52 -13.24 -7.66
CA PRO A 51 50.05 -13.10 -7.69
C PRO A 51 49.46 -14.26 -8.49
N ALA A 52 48.37 -14.84 -7.96
CA ALA A 52 47.63 -15.89 -8.67
C ALA A 52 47.30 -15.41 -10.08
N PRO A 53 47.40 -16.25 -11.09
CA PRO A 53 47.02 -15.87 -12.44
C PRO A 53 45.55 -15.41 -12.45
N PRO A 54 45.20 -14.37 -13.24
CA PRO A 54 43.81 -13.94 -13.35
C PRO A 54 42.92 -15.11 -13.82
N PRO A 55 41.68 -15.22 -13.30
CA PRO A 55 40.79 -16.28 -13.75
C PRO A 55 40.60 -16.21 -15.26
N PRO A 56 40.49 -17.36 -15.95
CA PRO A 56 40.31 -17.40 -17.39
C PRO A 56 39.09 -16.56 -17.79
N LEU A 57 39.24 -15.73 -18.81
CA LEU A 57 38.13 -14.94 -19.36
C LEU A 57 37.00 -15.88 -19.74
N ALA A 58 35.81 -15.61 -19.21
CA ALA A 58 34.62 -16.37 -19.57
C ALA A 58 34.44 -16.38 -21.10
N PRO A 59 34.16 -17.54 -21.69
CA PRO A 59 34.02 -17.64 -23.14
C PRO A 59 32.91 -16.70 -23.66
N PRO A 60 33.00 -16.18 -24.90
CA PRO A 60 32.07 -15.19 -25.44
C PRO A 60 30.59 -15.59 -25.36
N TRP A 61 30.31 -16.90 -25.43
CA TRP A 61 28.93 -17.42 -25.32
C TRP A 61 28.39 -17.34 -23.87
N ALA A 62 29.23 -17.30 -22.85
CA ALA A 62 28.81 -17.12 -21.46
C ALA A 62 28.47 -15.67 -21.15
N GLN A 63 28.89 -14.71 -22.01
CA GLN A 63 28.54 -13.31 -21.90
C GLN A 63 27.30 -12.95 -22.75
N ALA A 64 26.96 -13.78 -23.74
CA ALA A 64 25.83 -13.57 -24.67
C ALA A 64 24.59 -14.35 -24.21
N GLY A 65 24.10 -14.17 -23.00
CA GLY A 65 22.88 -14.87 -22.62
C GLY A 65 22.55 -14.94 -21.14
N ALA A 66 23.26 -14.23 -20.28
CA ALA A 66 22.65 -13.96 -18.98
C ALA A 66 21.35 -13.19 -19.28
N PRO A 67 20.15 -13.74 -18.92
CA PRO A 67 18.95 -12.93 -19.00
C PRO A 67 19.27 -11.63 -18.24
N PRO A 68 18.81 -10.45 -18.76
CA PRO A 68 19.01 -9.21 -18.04
C PRO A 68 18.60 -9.49 -16.60
N ALA A 69 19.49 -9.14 -15.65
CA ALA A 69 19.21 -9.32 -14.23
C ALA A 69 17.77 -8.86 -14.03
N PRO A 70 16.88 -9.67 -13.41
CA PRO A 70 15.50 -9.25 -13.21
C PRO A 70 15.59 -7.83 -12.68
N PRO A 71 14.81 -6.87 -13.25
CA PRO A 71 14.86 -5.50 -12.78
C PRO A 71 14.78 -5.59 -11.26
N PRO A 72 15.66 -4.91 -10.49
CA PRO A 72 15.73 -5.08 -9.05
C PRO A 72 14.29 -5.08 -8.58
N ALA A 73 13.84 -6.22 -8.02
CA ALA A 73 12.44 -6.51 -7.72
C ALA A 73 11.87 -5.22 -7.16
N ALA A 74 10.95 -4.58 -7.91
CA ALA A 74 10.67 -3.15 -7.79
C ALA A 74 10.42 -2.92 -6.33
N ALA A 75 11.43 -2.50 -5.70
CA ALA A 75 11.71 -2.51 -4.30
C ALA A 75 10.59 -3.17 -3.50
N GLU A 76 10.79 -4.37 -2.95
CA GLU A 76 10.31 -4.62 -1.60
C GLU A 76 10.89 -3.55 -0.64
N GLY A 77 11.21 -2.39 -1.18
CA GLY A 77 11.61 -1.21 -0.50
C GLY A 77 10.42 -0.74 0.31
N ARG A 78 10.53 -0.94 1.62
CA ARG A 78 9.64 -0.31 2.60
C ARG A 78 9.32 1.09 2.08
N ALA A 79 8.05 1.46 2.06
CA ALA A 79 7.55 2.71 1.46
C ALA A 79 8.26 3.99 1.97
N GLY A 80 9.05 3.86 3.03
CA GLY A 80 9.71 4.97 3.70
C GLY A 80 8.81 5.67 4.71
N TRP A 81 7.53 5.31 4.74
CA TRP A 81 6.56 5.62 5.78
C TRP A 81 5.87 4.32 6.21
N GLY A 82 5.32 4.30 7.41
CA GLY A 82 4.65 3.15 7.99
C GLY A 82 3.18 3.44 8.31
N TRP A 83 2.56 2.51 9.03
CA TRP A 83 1.16 2.56 9.41
C TRP A 83 0.76 3.86 10.13
N GLY A 84 1.64 4.41 10.99
CA GLY A 84 1.34 5.63 11.74
C GLY A 84 1.12 6.86 10.84
N LEU A 85 2.01 7.08 9.85
CA LEU A 85 1.83 8.16 8.88
C LEU A 85 0.66 7.88 7.93
N SER A 86 0.40 6.61 7.60
CA SER A 86 -0.78 6.21 6.81
C SER A 86 -2.07 6.52 7.56
N LEU A 87 -2.14 6.21 8.84
CA LEU A 87 -3.30 6.53 9.67
C LEU A 87 -3.49 8.04 9.84
N ALA A 88 -2.40 8.80 10.08
CA ALA A 88 -2.47 10.26 10.15
C ALA A 88 -2.98 10.88 8.84
N GLY A 89 -2.47 10.42 7.70
CA GLY A 89 -2.93 10.86 6.39
C GLY A 89 -4.37 10.44 6.08
N LEU A 90 -4.81 9.27 6.56
CA LEU A 90 -6.21 8.85 6.48
C LEU A 90 -7.12 9.80 7.26
N VAL A 91 -6.80 10.07 8.53
CA VAL A 91 -7.60 10.97 9.38
C VAL A 91 -7.66 12.38 8.82
N VAL A 92 -6.55 12.93 8.33
CA VAL A 92 -6.52 14.25 7.72
C VAL A 92 -7.22 14.25 6.36
N GLY A 93 -7.02 13.22 5.55
CA GLY A 93 -7.60 13.11 4.21
C GLY A 93 -9.13 12.99 4.23
N PHE A 94 -9.67 12.11 5.08
CA PHE A 94 -11.12 11.88 5.20
C PHE A 94 -11.80 12.73 6.30
N GLY A 95 -11.04 13.42 7.14
CA GLY A 95 -11.59 14.24 8.23
C GLY A 95 -12.63 15.27 7.77
N PRO A 96 -12.35 16.10 6.74
CA PRO A 96 -13.33 17.07 6.22
C PRO A 96 -14.61 16.40 5.71
N GLU A 97 -14.50 15.27 5.00
CA GLU A 97 -15.63 14.52 4.49
C GLU A 97 -16.50 13.97 5.63
N ALA A 98 -15.87 13.35 6.63
CA ALA A 98 -16.57 12.85 7.81
C ALA A 98 -17.27 13.97 8.60
N LEU A 99 -16.66 15.15 8.71
CA LEU A 99 -17.26 16.31 9.37
C LEU A 99 -18.46 16.85 8.57
N LEU A 100 -18.34 16.93 7.24
CA LEU A 100 -19.44 17.34 6.37
C LEU A 100 -20.62 16.37 6.45
N TYR A 101 -20.35 15.07 6.45
CA TYR A 101 -21.37 14.04 6.60
C TYR A 101 -22.04 14.10 7.96
N ALA A 102 -21.29 14.23 9.04
CA ALA A 102 -21.84 14.39 10.40
C ALA A 102 -22.68 15.66 10.54
N ALA A 103 -22.25 16.77 9.93
CA ALA A 103 -23.03 18.01 9.91
C ALA A 103 -24.32 17.85 9.14
N ALA A 104 -24.30 17.17 7.99
CA ALA A 104 -25.49 16.87 7.19
C ALA A 104 -26.52 16.05 7.98
N LEU A 105 -26.07 15.02 8.70
CA LEU A 105 -26.93 14.21 9.57
C LEU A 105 -27.53 15.04 10.72
N GLY A 106 -26.71 15.92 11.33
CA GLY A 106 -27.15 16.77 12.44
C GLY A 106 -28.12 17.88 12.03
N MET A 107 -28.06 18.36 10.79
CA MET A 107 -28.95 19.41 10.28
C MET A 107 -30.27 18.86 9.74
N GLY A 108 -30.46 17.54 9.70
CA GLY A 108 -31.66 16.93 9.15
C GLY A 108 -31.85 17.36 7.69
N THR A 109 -30.81 17.25 6.88
CA THR A 109 -30.89 17.63 5.45
C THR A 109 -32.10 16.97 4.81
N PRO A 110 -32.92 17.73 4.06
CA PRO A 110 -34.07 17.16 3.40
C PRO A 110 -33.62 16.07 2.43
N THR A 111 -34.09 14.85 2.66
CA THR A 111 -33.84 13.71 1.76
C THR A 111 -34.60 13.85 0.43
N ASN A 112 -35.42 14.90 0.28
CA ASN A 112 -36.16 15.22 -0.94
C ASN A 112 -35.27 16.13 -1.82
N VAL A 113 -34.36 15.53 -2.56
CA VAL A 113 -33.88 16.16 -3.80
C VAL A 113 -34.93 15.92 -4.86
N ASP A 114 -35.99 16.74 -4.86
CA ASP A 114 -37.16 16.58 -5.72
C ASP A 114 -36.85 16.56 -7.23
N LYS A 115 -35.67 17.00 -7.63
CA LYS A 115 -35.15 16.88 -9.00
C LYS A 115 -33.65 16.93 -9.03
N VAL A 116 -33.03 15.85 -9.47
CA VAL A 116 -31.63 15.87 -9.88
C VAL A 116 -31.49 16.74 -11.12
N THR A 117 -30.72 17.81 -11.00
CA THR A 117 -30.47 18.78 -12.08
C THR A 117 -29.04 18.66 -12.57
N LEU A 118 -28.77 19.17 -13.78
CA LEU A 118 -27.40 19.28 -14.26
C LEU A 118 -26.54 20.14 -13.31
N GLY A 119 -27.12 21.17 -12.71
CA GLY A 119 -26.43 22.04 -11.74
C GLY A 119 -26.01 21.29 -10.48
N SER A 120 -26.89 20.43 -9.92
CA SER A 120 -26.52 19.59 -8.76
C SER A 120 -25.43 18.57 -9.12
N ALA A 121 -25.50 17.94 -10.29
CA ALA A 121 -24.48 17.03 -10.78
C ALA A 121 -23.12 17.72 -10.98
N VAL A 122 -23.09 18.92 -11.53
CA VAL A 122 -21.85 19.74 -11.64
C VAL A 122 -21.30 20.07 -10.25
N ALA A 123 -22.17 20.49 -9.31
CA ALA A 123 -21.74 20.80 -7.95
C ALA A 123 -21.14 19.56 -7.24
N LEU A 124 -21.73 18.38 -7.44
CA LEU A 124 -21.21 17.11 -6.94
C LEU A 124 -19.83 16.80 -7.51
N VAL A 125 -19.66 16.91 -8.84
CA VAL A 125 -18.35 16.69 -9.48
C VAL A 125 -17.29 17.65 -8.95
N VAL A 126 -17.61 18.94 -8.85
CA VAL A 126 -16.68 19.94 -8.32
C VAL A 126 -16.34 19.66 -6.85
N GLY A 127 -17.33 19.33 -6.02
CA GLY A 127 -17.12 18.96 -4.62
C GLY A 127 -16.23 17.72 -4.48
N SER A 128 -16.50 16.68 -5.28
CA SER A 128 -15.67 15.46 -5.32
C SER A 128 -14.23 15.76 -5.73
N LEU A 129 -14.00 16.60 -6.72
CA LEU A 129 -12.65 16.99 -7.13
C LEU A 129 -11.90 17.76 -6.04
N ILE A 130 -12.60 18.61 -5.28
CA ILE A 130 -11.99 19.31 -4.13
C ILE A 130 -11.58 18.30 -3.05
N LEU A 131 -12.45 17.34 -2.71
CA LEU A 131 -12.16 16.30 -1.73
C LEU A 131 -11.03 15.37 -2.18
N TYR A 132 -11.04 14.92 -3.43
CA TYR A 132 -9.96 14.11 -4.00
C TYR A 132 -8.62 14.87 -4.03
N GLY A 133 -8.64 16.14 -4.37
CA GLY A 133 -7.46 17.02 -4.31
C GLY A 133 -6.91 17.12 -2.89
N TRP A 134 -7.79 17.29 -1.91
CA TRP A 134 -7.42 17.33 -0.49
C TRP A 134 -6.84 15.99 -0.01
N GLN A 135 -7.48 14.87 -0.31
CA GLN A 135 -6.99 13.52 0.04
C GLN A 135 -5.61 13.27 -0.59
N THR A 136 -5.43 13.64 -1.86
CA THR A 136 -4.13 13.52 -2.55
C THR A 136 -3.06 14.40 -1.90
N LEU A 137 -3.41 15.62 -1.49
CA LEU A 137 -2.50 16.52 -0.76
C LEU A 137 -2.10 15.93 0.59
N ALA A 138 -3.05 15.34 1.33
CA ALA A 138 -2.76 14.64 2.58
C ALA A 138 -1.81 13.44 2.34
N ALA A 139 -2.11 12.60 1.35
CA ALA A 139 -1.25 11.48 0.96
C ALA A 139 0.17 11.95 0.59
N TRP A 140 0.28 13.02 -0.21
CA TRP A 140 1.56 13.63 -0.57
C TRP A 140 2.31 14.13 0.65
N PHE A 141 1.65 14.86 1.54
CA PHE A 141 2.28 15.43 2.73
C PHE A 141 2.83 14.34 3.65
N PHE A 142 2.02 13.35 4.01
CA PHE A 142 2.40 12.30 4.96
C PHE A 142 3.34 11.24 4.37
N SER A 143 3.39 11.07 3.06
CA SER A 143 4.30 10.11 2.43
C SER A 143 5.56 10.76 1.88
N LEU A 144 5.41 11.73 0.98
CA LEU A 144 6.51 12.24 0.19
C LEU A 144 7.20 13.44 0.86
N ARG A 145 6.43 14.36 1.46
CA ARG A 145 7.00 15.54 2.10
C ARG A 145 7.68 15.22 3.42
N ILE A 146 7.02 14.44 4.30
CA ILE A 146 7.57 14.08 5.61
C ILE A 146 8.67 13.02 5.46
N ALA A 147 8.45 11.98 4.64
CA ALA A 147 9.41 10.92 4.42
C ALA A 147 10.54 11.30 3.44
N GLY A 148 10.49 12.49 2.82
CA GLY A 148 11.53 12.96 1.89
C GLY A 148 11.62 12.15 0.61
N ARG A 149 10.51 11.60 0.10
CA ARG A 149 10.50 10.62 -0.98
C ARG A 149 9.95 11.16 -2.29
N ARG A 150 10.29 10.49 -3.40
CA ARG A 150 9.89 10.88 -4.77
C ARG A 150 8.55 10.21 -5.14
N LEU A 151 7.77 10.84 -6.04
CA LEU A 151 6.49 10.32 -6.57
C LEU A 151 6.57 8.87 -7.10
N ALA A 152 7.72 8.46 -7.63
CA ALA A 152 7.96 7.07 -8.05
C ALA A 152 7.68 6.03 -6.94
N LEU A 153 7.74 6.45 -5.67
CA LEU A 153 7.41 5.58 -4.54
C LEU A 153 5.91 5.28 -4.42
N TRP A 154 5.03 6.04 -5.07
CA TRP A 154 3.62 5.66 -5.20
C TRP A 154 3.38 4.60 -6.27
N GLY A 155 4.43 4.26 -7.06
CA GLY A 155 4.34 3.23 -8.08
C GLY A 155 3.88 3.72 -9.45
N PHE A 156 4.06 5.00 -9.77
CA PHE A 156 3.92 5.50 -11.14
C PHE A 156 5.07 5.01 -12.00
N THR A 157 5.05 3.73 -12.32
CA THR A 157 6.09 3.00 -13.08
C THR A 157 5.48 2.32 -14.29
N THR A 158 6.30 1.98 -15.29
CA THR A 158 5.87 1.17 -16.42
C THR A 158 5.47 -0.23 -15.92
N PRO A 159 4.27 -0.74 -16.28
CA PRO A 159 3.82 -2.05 -15.86
C PRO A 159 4.66 -3.17 -16.49
N ASN A 160 4.86 -4.26 -15.76
CA ASN A 160 5.40 -5.49 -16.33
C ASN A 160 4.30 -6.25 -17.09
N LYS A 161 4.68 -7.27 -17.88
CA LYS A 161 3.74 -8.04 -18.72
C LYS A 161 2.64 -8.79 -17.95
N ALA A 162 2.71 -8.85 -16.62
CA ALA A 162 1.67 -9.50 -15.83
C ALA A 162 0.29 -8.82 -15.98
N PHE A 163 0.23 -7.56 -16.41
CA PHE A 163 -1.05 -6.87 -16.59
C PHE A 163 -1.99 -7.57 -17.58
N PHE A 164 -1.46 -8.28 -18.60
CA PHE A 164 -2.27 -8.97 -19.58
C PHE A 164 -3.18 -10.07 -18.98
N TRP A 165 -2.74 -10.71 -17.91
CA TRP A 165 -3.52 -11.77 -17.27
C TRP A 165 -4.11 -11.36 -15.92
N THR A 166 -3.48 -10.40 -15.21
CA THR A 166 -3.97 -9.97 -13.90
C THR A 166 -5.28 -9.19 -14.01
N ILE A 167 -5.43 -8.33 -15.01
CA ILE A 167 -6.67 -7.57 -15.21
C ILE A 167 -7.86 -8.50 -15.51
N PRO A 168 -7.81 -9.41 -16.49
CA PRO A 168 -8.93 -10.34 -16.72
C PRO A 168 -9.24 -11.24 -15.52
N ALA A 169 -8.20 -11.74 -14.83
CA ALA A 169 -8.39 -12.58 -13.64
C ALA A 169 -9.04 -11.81 -12.50
N ALA A 170 -8.61 -10.56 -12.26
CA ALA A 170 -9.17 -9.69 -11.24
C ALA A 170 -10.63 -9.33 -11.55
N LEU A 171 -10.94 -8.97 -12.80
CA LEU A 171 -12.33 -8.72 -13.23
C LEU A 171 -13.22 -9.93 -12.98
N ALA A 172 -12.80 -11.12 -13.43
CA ALA A 172 -13.56 -12.34 -13.23
C ALA A 172 -13.81 -12.63 -11.75
N ALA A 173 -12.78 -12.46 -10.89
CA ALA A 173 -12.89 -12.69 -9.47
C ALA A 173 -13.85 -11.71 -8.79
N VAL A 174 -13.75 -10.41 -9.10
CA VAL A 174 -14.60 -9.37 -8.48
C VAL A 174 -16.04 -9.55 -8.95
N TYR A 175 -16.30 -9.74 -10.25
CA TYR A 175 -17.67 -9.97 -10.73
C TYR A 175 -18.28 -11.27 -10.19
N LEU A 176 -17.49 -12.32 -10.00
CA LEU A 176 -17.98 -13.54 -9.34
C LEU A 176 -18.41 -13.25 -7.89
N VAL A 177 -17.57 -12.53 -7.12
CA VAL A 177 -17.91 -12.15 -5.74
C VAL A 177 -19.16 -11.26 -5.71
N SER A 178 -19.24 -10.25 -6.59
CA SER A 178 -20.41 -9.39 -6.69
C SER A 178 -21.67 -10.17 -7.03
N PHE A 179 -21.62 -11.06 -8.02
CA PHE A 179 -22.75 -11.91 -8.41
C PHE A 179 -23.24 -12.80 -7.25
N LEU A 180 -22.32 -13.47 -6.54
CA LEU A 180 -22.67 -14.30 -5.39
C LEU A 180 -23.23 -13.48 -4.23
N HIS A 181 -22.68 -12.29 -4.01
CA HIS A 181 -23.16 -11.36 -2.99
C HIS A 181 -24.58 -10.87 -3.32
N ASP A 182 -24.82 -10.41 -4.56
CA ASP A 182 -26.10 -9.88 -5.01
C ASP A 182 -27.20 -10.95 -4.96
N PHE A 183 -26.84 -12.21 -5.19
CA PHE A 183 -27.76 -13.33 -5.05
C PHE A 183 -28.27 -13.52 -3.61
N VAL A 184 -27.45 -13.13 -2.61
CA VAL A 184 -27.79 -13.31 -1.18
C VAL A 184 -28.34 -12.04 -0.56
N VAL A 185 -27.73 -10.89 -0.82
CA VAL A 185 -27.98 -9.62 -0.11
C VAL A 185 -29.01 -8.74 -0.82
N HIS A 186 -29.11 -8.82 -2.16
CA HIS A 186 -29.96 -7.96 -2.98
C HIS A 186 -29.72 -6.46 -2.67
N PRO A 187 -28.48 -5.96 -2.84
CA PRO A 187 -28.09 -4.63 -2.41
C PRO A 187 -28.88 -3.55 -3.15
N GLN A 188 -29.12 -2.42 -2.47
CA GLN A 188 -29.67 -1.25 -3.12
C GLN A 188 -28.65 -0.67 -4.11
N GLN A 189 -29.15 0.00 -5.16
CA GLN A 189 -28.29 0.73 -6.08
C GLN A 189 -27.49 1.78 -5.32
N GLN A 190 -26.20 1.95 -5.67
CA GLN A 190 -25.37 2.96 -5.01
C GLN A 190 -25.97 4.36 -5.18
N ASP A 191 -26.06 5.11 -4.08
CA ASP A 191 -26.72 6.41 -4.03
C ASP A 191 -26.18 7.40 -5.05
N ILE A 192 -24.84 7.39 -5.27
CA ILE A 192 -24.19 8.29 -6.22
C ILE A 192 -24.73 8.17 -7.66
N ILE A 193 -25.23 7.00 -8.05
CA ILE A 193 -25.79 6.79 -9.38
C ILE A 193 -27.08 7.60 -9.56
N GLY A 194 -27.87 7.70 -8.50
CA GLY A 194 -29.12 8.49 -8.49
C GLY A 194 -28.91 10.01 -8.56
N GLU A 195 -27.70 10.48 -8.26
CA GLU A 195 -27.35 11.92 -8.24
C GLU A 195 -27.06 12.51 -9.63
N PHE A 196 -27.09 11.69 -10.69
CA PHE A 196 -26.86 12.16 -12.05
C PHE A 196 -28.13 12.05 -12.91
N PRO A 197 -28.52 13.14 -13.63
CA PRO A 197 -29.65 13.08 -14.55
C PRO A 197 -29.33 12.14 -15.72
N ARG A 198 -30.30 11.36 -16.18
CA ARG A 198 -30.21 10.47 -17.34
C ARG A 198 -30.27 11.23 -18.68
N THR A 199 -29.57 12.36 -18.76
CA THR A 199 -29.34 13.15 -19.97
C THR A 199 -27.92 12.89 -20.47
N THR A 200 -27.63 13.20 -21.72
CA THR A 200 -26.28 13.08 -22.29
C THR A 200 -25.23 13.77 -21.40
N ASP A 201 -25.49 14.99 -20.98
CA ASP A 201 -24.56 15.78 -20.15
C ASP A 201 -24.38 15.13 -18.77
N GLY A 202 -25.46 14.64 -18.14
CA GLY A 202 -25.41 13.94 -16.86
C GLY A 202 -24.60 12.64 -16.94
N ILE A 203 -24.81 11.85 -18.00
CA ILE A 203 -24.04 10.63 -18.25
C ILE A 203 -22.56 10.96 -18.47
N VAL A 204 -22.25 12.00 -19.24
CA VAL A 204 -20.85 12.44 -19.47
C VAL A 204 -20.18 12.85 -18.15
N LEU A 205 -20.88 13.62 -17.30
CA LEU A 205 -20.36 14.00 -15.97
C LEU A 205 -20.14 12.79 -15.08
N PHE A 206 -21.07 11.84 -15.08
CA PHE A 206 -20.94 10.60 -14.30
C PHE A 206 -19.77 9.74 -14.79
N VAL A 207 -19.63 9.53 -16.09
CA VAL A 207 -18.49 8.83 -16.69
C VAL A 207 -17.18 9.52 -16.33
N PHE A 208 -17.12 10.85 -16.45
CA PHE A 208 -15.94 11.62 -16.07
C PHE A 208 -15.57 11.41 -14.60
N LEU A 209 -16.53 11.51 -13.69
CA LEU A 209 -16.26 11.31 -12.27
C LEU A 209 -15.92 9.85 -11.96
N ALA A 210 -16.79 8.90 -12.33
CA ALA A 210 -16.70 7.52 -11.88
C ALA A 210 -15.62 6.70 -12.62
N VAL A 211 -15.35 7.00 -13.91
CA VAL A 211 -14.42 6.19 -14.72
C VAL A 211 -13.04 6.81 -14.83
N VAL A 212 -12.92 8.14 -14.67
CA VAL A 212 -11.63 8.80 -14.82
C VAL A 212 -11.12 9.35 -13.50
N MET A 213 -11.90 10.20 -12.84
CA MET A 213 -11.41 10.93 -11.65
C MET A 213 -11.33 10.04 -10.42
N ALA A 214 -12.40 9.32 -10.09
CA ALA A 214 -12.40 8.44 -8.93
C ALA A 214 -11.27 7.39 -9.00
N PRO A 215 -11.10 6.58 -10.07
CA PRO A 215 -10.00 5.64 -10.16
C PRO A 215 -8.62 6.27 -10.02
N LEU A 216 -8.41 7.46 -10.61
CA LEU A 216 -7.12 8.14 -10.51
C LEU A 216 -6.78 8.51 -9.06
N PHE A 217 -7.67 9.23 -8.39
CA PHE A 217 -7.40 9.77 -7.06
C PHE A 217 -7.47 8.70 -5.97
N GLU A 218 -8.41 7.78 -6.08
CA GLU A 218 -8.56 6.68 -5.14
C GLU A 218 -7.36 5.73 -5.19
N GLU A 219 -6.86 5.38 -6.37
CA GLU A 219 -5.68 4.53 -6.45
C GLU A 219 -4.42 5.22 -5.91
N ILE A 220 -4.27 6.53 -6.11
CA ILE A 220 -3.19 7.31 -5.47
C ILE A 220 -3.29 7.19 -3.95
N PHE A 221 -4.48 7.42 -3.39
CA PHE A 221 -4.67 7.43 -1.95
C PHE A 221 -4.60 6.02 -1.35
N PHE A 222 -5.38 5.07 -1.90
CA PHE A 222 -5.50 3.73 -1.32
C PHE A 222 -4.30 2.83 -1.65
N ARG A 223 -3.80 2.82 -2.89
CA ARG A 223 -2.69 1.92 -3.31
C ARG A 223 -1.35 2.60 -3.24
N GLY A 224 -1.24 3.82 -3.73
CA GLY A 224 -0.02 4.60 -3.68
C GLY A 224 0.42 4.94 -2.25
N PHE A 225 -0.53 5.29 -1.38
CA PHE A 225 -0.25 5.75 -0.03
C PHE A 225 -0.60 4.72 1.06
N LEU A 226 -1.88 4.40 1.30
CA LEU A 226 -2.30 3.57 2.44
C LEU A 226 -1.76 2.14 2.35
N PHE A 227 -2.02 1.43 1.24
CA PHE A 227 -1.56 0.06 1.05
C PHE A 227 -0.05 -0.07 1.23
N ARG A 228 0.72 0.84 0.65
CA ARG A 228 2.19 0.81 0.76
C ARG A 228 2.66 1.07 2.19
N GLY A 229 2.08 2.01 2.89
CA GLY A 229 2.45 2.33 4.25
C GLY A 229 2.09 1.19 5.23
N PHE A 230 0.90 0.62 5.12
CA PHE A 230 0.51 -0.55 5.92
C PHE A 230 1.36 -1.79 5.55
N SER A 231 1.59 -2.03 4.26
CA SER A 231 2.43 -3.15 3.80
C SER A 231 3.87 -3.05 4.29
N SER A 232 4.43 -1.85 4.40
CA SER A 232 5.78 -1.64 4.92
C SER A 232 5.91 -2.00 6.40
N SER A 233 4.82 -1.96 7.15
CA SER A 233 4.79 -2.26 8.59
C SER A 233 4.34 -3.68 8.90
N TRP A 234 3.34 -4.21 8.17
CA TRP A 234 2.64 -5.46 8.53
C TRP A 234 2.70 -6.53 7.42
N GLY A 235 3.44 -6.27 6.35
CA GLY A 235 3.49 -7.14 5.18
C GLY A 235 2.31 -6.91 4.22
N TRP A 236 2.47 -7.38 2.97
CA TRP A 236 1.57 -7.02 1.88
C TRP A 236 0.13 -7.55 2.06
N VAL A 237 -0.05 -8.72 2.67
CA VAL A 237 -1.40 -9.30 2.89
C VAL A 237 -2.19 -8.45 3.88
N ALA A 238 -1.60 -8.16 5.05
CA ALA A 238 -2.25 -7.31 6.04
C ALA A 238 -2.50 -5.90 5.49
N GLY A 239 -1.52 -5.32 4.78
CA GLY A 239 -1.68 -4.03 4.11
C GLY A 239 -2.81 -4.03 3.08
N ALA A 240 -2.95 -5.10 2.28
CA ALA A 240 -4.05 -5.25 1.33
C ALA A 240 -5.40 -5.35 2.05
N CYS A 241 -5.52 -6.20 3.07
CA CYS A 241 -6.77 -6.34 3.82
C CYS A 241 -7.20 -5.03 4.47
N VAL A 242 -6.28 -4.35 5.16
CA VAL A 242 -6.61 -3.10 5.88
C VAL A 242 -6.97 -1.98 4.90
N SER A 243 -6.17 -1.76 3.85
CA SER A 243 -6.47 -0.71 2.87
C SER A 243 -7.76 -0.98 2.09
N SER A 244 -8.08 -2.25 1.82
CA SER A 244 -9.32 -2.64 1.13
C SER A 244 -10.55 -2.52 2.04
N ALA A 245 -10.41 -2.82 3.33
CA ALA A 245 -11.49 -2.59 4.30
C ALA A 245 -11.81 -1.09 4.43
N ILE A 246 -10.78 -0.24 4.52
CA ILE A 246 -10.97 1.22 4.53
C ILE A 246 -11.59 1.69 3.23
N PHE A 247 -11.17 1.16 2.07
CA PHE A 247 -11.75 1.46 0.77
C PHE A 247 -13.25 1.14 0.71
N GLY A 248 -13.65 -0.07 1.14
CA GLY A 248 -15.07 -0.44 1.18
C GLY A 248 -15.88 0.41 2.15
N LEU A 249 -15.35 0.72 3.33
CA LEU A 249 -16.02 1.55 4.34
C LEU A 249 -16.14 3.02 3.94
N ALA A 250 -15.20 3.53 3.14
CA ALA A 250 -15.23 4.91 2.64
C ALA A 250 -16.44 5.21 1.75
N HIS A 251 -17.10 4.18 1.20
CA HIS A 251 -18.32 4.34 0.41
C HIS A 251 -19.58 4.51 1.26
N LEU A 252 -19.48 4.34 2.60
CA LEU A 252 -20.56 4.54 3.57
C LEU A 252 -21.84 3.69 3.34
N GLN A 253 -21.75 2.65 2.51
CA GLN A 253 -22.84 1.73 2.19
C GLN A 253 -22.42 0.30 2.59
N LEU A 254 -23.01 -0.24 3.66
CA LEU A 254 -22.63 -1.54 4.21
C LEU A 254 -23.11 -2.72 3.37
N ASP A 255 -24.20 -2.55 2.65
CA ASP A 255 -24.78 -3.57 1.75
C ASP A 255 -23.90 -3.86 0.52
N VAL A 256 -23.02 -2.95 0.12
CA VAL A 256 -22.04 -3.16 -0.95
C VAL A 256 -20.60 -3.31 -0.42
N PHE A 257 -20.43 -3.38 0.90
CA PHE A 257 -19.08 -3.50 1.49
C PHE A 257 -18.31 -4.71 0.99
N VAL A 258 -18.94 -5.89 0.88
CA VAL A 258 -18.26 -7.13 0.47
C VAL A 258 -17.73 -7.04 -0.96
N PRO A 259 -18.50 -6.65 -1.98
CA PRO A 259 -17.97 -6.44 -3.33
C PRO A 259 -16.91 -5.34 -3.40
N LEU A 260 -17.05 -4.23 -2.67
CA LEU A 260 -16.05 -3.17 -2.63
C LEU A 260 -14.76 -3.60 -1.93
N PHE A 261 -14.85 -4.38 -0.86
CA PHE A 261 -13.69 -4.98 -0.22
C PHE A 261 -12.96 -5.94 -1.18
N ALA A 262 -13.71 -6.78 -1.92
CA ALA A 262 -13.15 -7.69 -2.91
C ALA A 262 -12.47 -6.91 -4.07
N LEU A 263 -13.10 -5.85 -4.56
CA LEU A 263 -12.49 -4.94 -5.53
C LEU A 263 -11.20 -4.33 -4.96
N GLY A 264 -11.23 -3.89 -3.72
CA GLY A 264 -10.07 -3.38 -3.00
C GLY A 264 -8.89 -4.35 -2.97
N LEU A 265 -9.16 -5.61 -2.65
CA LEU A 265 -8.16 -6.69 -2.64
C LEU A 265 -7.62 -6.97 -4.05
N ALA A 266 -8.49 -7.00 -5.05
CA ALA A 266 -8.11 -7.21 -6.44
C ALA A 266 -7.19 -6.09 -6.95
N LEU A 267 -7.51 -4.83 -6.66
CA LEU A 267 -6.70 -3.66 -6.98
C LEU A 267 -5.32 -3.71 -6.31
N ALA A 268 -5.26 -4.05 -5.02
CA ALA A 268 -4.00 -4.23 -4.29
C ALA A 268 -3.16 -5.38 -4.88
N TRP A 269 -3.81 -6.48 -5.28
CA TRP A 269 -3.14 -7.62 -5.92
C TRP A 269 -2.62 -7.28 -7.31
N VAL A 270 -3.41 -6.62 -8.16
CA VAL A 270 -3.00 -6.14 -9.49
C VAL A 270 -1.79 -5.20 -9.36
N TYR A 271 -1.87 -4.22 -8.45
CA TYR A 271 -0.77 -3.31 -8.17
C TYR A 271 0.50 -4.06 -7.71
N LYS A 272 0.37 -5.00 -6.76
CA LYS A 272 1.52 -5.80 -6.28
C LYS A 272 2.13 -6.66 -7.39
N ARG A 273 1.32 -7.24 -8.25
CA ARG A 273 1.79 -8.14 -9.34
C ARG A 273 2.43 -7.40 -10.50
N THR A 274 1.93 -6.23 -10.83
CA THR A 274 2.42 -5.44 -11.97
C THR A 274 3.51 -4.43 -11.58
N GLY A 275 3.58 -4.07 -10.29
CA GLY A 275 4.47 -3.04 -9.78
C GLY A 275 4.10 -1.63 -10.24
N SER A 276 2.93 -1.45 -10.85
CA SER A 276 2.53 -0.18 -11.47
C SER A 276 1.15 0.28 -11.01
N LEU A 277 1.10 1.51 -10.51
CA LEU A 277 -0.15 2.17 -10.14
C LEU A 277 -1.04 2.42 -11.36
N TRP A 278 -0.44 2.66 -12.54
CA TRP A 278 -1.19 2.81 -13.78
C TRP A 278 -2.04 1.59 -14.12
N THR A 279 -1.54 0.38 -13.82
CA THR A 279 -2.33 -0.84 -14.06
C THR A 279 -3.51 -0.94 -13.13
N SER A 280 -3.34 -0.56 -11.86
CA SER A 280 -4.43 -0.53 -10.88
C SER A 280 -5.50 0.50 -11.28
N ILE A 281 -5.07 1.71 -11.68
CA ILE A 281 -5.97 2.76 -12.20
C ILE A 281 -6.74 2.25 -13.43
N ALA A 282 -6.05 1.64 -14.39
CA ALA A 282 -6.68 1.11 -15.60
C ALA A 282 -7.69 -0.01 -15.30
N PHE A 283 -7.35 -0.93 -14.39
CA PHE A 283 -8.26 -1.98 -13.95
C PHE A 283 -9.49 -1.39 -13.24
N HIS A 284 -9.31 -0.43 -12.36
CA HIS A 284 -10.40 0.24 -11.64
C HIS A 284 -11.31 1.01 -12.61
N ALA A 285 -10.72 1.80 -13.52
CA ALA A 285 -11.48 2.51 -14.55
C ALA A 285 -12.27 1.55 -15.46
N LEU A 286 -11.69 0.40 -15.82
CA LEU A 286 -12.38 -0.61 -16.60
C LEU A 286 -13.54 -1.24 -15.84
N PHE A 287 -13.36 -1.58 -14.56
CA PHE A 287 -14.43 -2.10 -13.71
C PHE A 287 -15.57 -1.10 -13.58
N ASN A 288 -15.28 0.15 -13.24
CA ASN A 288 -16.29 1.20 -13.12
C ASN A 288 -16.96 1.50 -14.48
N GLY A 289 -16.18 1.52 -15.57
CA GLY A 289 -16.70 1.74 -16.92
C GLY A 289 -17.70 0.67 -17.35
N LEU A 290 -17.42 -0.60 -17.07
CA LEU A 290 -18.35 -1.69 -17.32
C LEU A 290 -19.62 -1.58 -16.46
N SER A 291 -19.49 -1.18 -15.20
CA SER A 291 -20.63 -0.97 -14.30
C SER A 291 -21.51 0.20 -14.76
N VAL A 292 -20.89 1.32 -15.16
CA VAL A 292 -21.62 2.49 -15.72
C VAL A 292 -22.31 2.13 -17.04
N LEU A 293 -21.64 1.36 -17.90
CA LEU A 293 -22.24 0.89 -19.15
C LEU A 293 -23.47 0.00 -18.89
N ALA A 294 -23.35 -0.95 -17.96
CA ALA A 294 -24.48 -1.79 -17.56
C ALA A 294 -25.65 -0.95 -17.05
N TRP A 295 -25.40 0.01 -16.16
CA TRP A 295 -26.42 0.94 -15.68
C TRP A 295 -27.07 1.76 -16.81
N ALA A 296 -26.29 2.28 -17.75
CA ALA A 296 -26.83 3.08 -18.86
C ALA A 296 -27.71 2.26 -19.83
N LEU A 297 -27.44 0.94 -19.93
CA LEU A 297 -28.20 0.04 -20.82
C LEU A 297 -29.46 -0.56 -20.16
N THR A 298 -29.50 -0.66 -18.83
CA THR A 298 -30.61 -1.29 -18.09
C THR A 298 -31.64 -0.30 -17.51
N GLY A 299 -31.36 0.96 -17.55
CA GLY A 299 -32.22 2.06 -17.09
C GLY A 299 -32.91 2.74 -18.20
#